data_59b5990c86571ad1f9d5e9a7d766d6a9
#
_entry.id   59b5990c86571ad1f9d5e9a7d766d6a9
#
_cell.length_a   1.000
_cell.length_b   1.000
_cell.length_c   1.000
_cell.angle_alpha   90.00
_cell.angle_beta   90.00
_cell.angle_gamma   90.00
#
_symmetry.space_group_name_H-M   'P 1'
#
loop_
_entity.id
_entity.type
_entity.pdbx_description
1 polymer ?
#
loop_
_entity_poly.entity_id
_entity_poly.type
_entity_poly.pdbx_seq_one_letter_code
_entity_poly.pdbx_strand_id
1 'polypeptide(L)'
;MKSVTDSPRQDLGAKAVFVAKAIGRRALWAPYDIKHKLGGGDPLDPPRGLSFVGHGDFRDVGRWYVQQFETLGGLTAEDRILDIGCGIGRMAIPLTDFVKSGSYEGFDTSNAMIRWCQKNITSRNENFRFTHAPIYNRKYNPFGTVLAEDFRFPYDDAQFDFAIATSLFTHLGI
;
A
#
# COMPACT_ATOMS: atom_id res chain seq x y z
N MET A 1 8.05 9.39 30.01
CA MET A 1 9.16 10.15 29.39
C MET A 1 9.25 9.70 27.92
N LYS A 2 8.73 10.49 26.95
CA LYS A 2 8.93 10.20 25.51
C LYS A 2 10.42 10.35 25.23
N SER A 3 11.06 9.33 24.65
CA SER A 3 12.47 9.40 24.33
C SER A 3 12.68 10.45 23.22
N VAL A 4 13.73 11.26 23.36
CA VAL A 4 14.10 12.33 22.40
C VAL A 4 14.41 11.80 20.99
N THR A 5 14.39 10.47 20.78
CA THR A 5 14.74 9.79 19.54
C THR A 5 13.57 9.61 18.55
N ASP A 6 12.33 9.95 18.90
CA ASP A 6 11.14 9.76 18.05
C ASP A 6 10.73 10.99 17.20
N SER A 7 11.63 11.96 17.08
CA SER A 7 11.37 13.10 16.19
C SER A 7 11.67 12.73 14.73
N PRO A 8 10.74 12.96 13.78
CA PRO A 8 10.92 12.67 12.35
C PRO A 8 12.17 13.30 11.72
N ARG A 9 12.67 14.39 12.31
CA ARG A 9 13.78 15.17 11.75
C ARG A 9 15.18 14.62 12.06
N GLN A 10 15.35 13.79 13.09
CA GLN A 10 16.67 13.45 13.65
C GLN A 10 17.16 12.02 13.43
N ASP A 11 16.34 11.09 12.91
CA ASP A 11 16.74 9.69 12.72
C ASP A 11 17.47 9.45 11.38
N LEU A 12 18.69 10.04 11.27
CA LEU A 12 19.55 9.84 10.10
C LEU A 12 19.95 8.37 9.91
N GLY A 13 20.07 7.61 11.00
CA GLY A 13 20.39 6.18 10.97
C GLY A 13 19.28 5.37 10.31
N ALA A 14 18.03 5.57 10.73
CA ALA A 14 16.88 4.90 10.11
C ALA A 14 16.74 5.25 8.62
N LYS A 15 16.94 6.52 8.27
CA LYS A 15 16.91 6.98 6.86
C LYS A 15 17.97 6.27 6.02
N ALA A 16 19.21 6.20 6.50
CA ALA A 16 20.30 5.53 5.80
C ALA A 16 20.03 4.03 5.62
N VAL A 17 19.57 3.34 6.67
CA VAL A 17 19.21 1.92 6.62
C VAL A 17 18.04 1.67 5.66
N PHE A 18 17.04 2.52 5.69
CA PHE A 18 15.89 2.41 4.77
C PHE A 18 16.33 2.53 3.31
N VAL A 19 17.14 3.53 2.98
CA VAL A 19 17.66 3.75 1.63
C VAL A 19 18.53 2.57 1.19
N ALA A 20 19.45 2.12 2.02
CA ALA A 20 20.32 0.97 1.71
C ALA A 20 19.51 -0.30 1.43
N LYS A 21 18.51 -0.60 2.26
CA LYS A 21 17.59 -1.74 2.03
C LYS A 21 16.78 -1.59 0.76
N ALA A 22 16.30 -0.40 0.43
CA ALA A 22 15.52 -0.15 -0.78
C ALA A 22 16.38 -0.34 -2.06
N ILE A 23 17.62 0.17 -2.04
CA ILE A 23 18.59 -0.03 -3.14
C ILE A 23 18.92 -1.51 -3.28
N GLY A 24 19.28 -2.19 -2.18
CA GLY A 24 19.64 -3.61 -2.19
C GLY A 24 18.51 -4.49 -2.75
N ARG A 25 17.27 -4.27 -2.33
CA ARG A 25 16.12 -5.02 -2.89
C ARG A 25 15.93 -4.76 -4.39
N ARG A 26 16.00 -3.51 -4.81
CA ARG A 26 15.85 -3.17 -6.24
C ARG A 26 16.96 -3.79 -7.08
N ALA A 27 18.20 -3.75 -6.63
CA ALA A 27 19.33 -4.36 -7.32
C ALA A 27 19.18 -5.89 -7.38
N LEU A 28 18.78 -6.54 -6.28
CA LEU A 28 18.58 -7.98 -6.21
C LEU A 28 17.51 -8.47 -7.20
N TRP A 29 16.40 -7.76 -7.29
CA TRP A 29 15.25 -8.17 -8.11
C TRP A 29 15.25 -7.58 -9.52
N ALA A 30 16.16 -6.64 -9.84
CA ALA A 30 16.22 -6.00 -11.15
C ALA A 30 16.27 -6.98 -12.33
N PRO A 31 17.08 -8.07 -12.33
CA PRO A 31 17.11 -9.01 -13.44
C PRO A 31 15.75 -9.70 -13.67
N TYR A 32 15.08 -10.06 -12.58
CA TYR A 32 13.74 -10.67 -12.64
C TYR A 32 12.72 -9.66 -13.17
N ASP A 33 12.66 -8.46 -12.60
CA ASP A 33 11.70 -7.43 -12.96
C ASP A 33 11.85 -6.99 -14.43
N ILE A 34 13.11 -6.90 -14.93
CA ILE A 34 13.41 -6.61 -16.34
C ILE A 34 12.93 -7.76 -17.23
N LYS A 35 13.29 -9.01 -16.90
CA LYS A 35 12.88 -10.19 -17.66
C LYS A 35 11.36 -10.32 -17.73
N HIS A 36 10.68 -10.12 -16.62
CA HIS A 36 9.21 -10.17 -16.52
C HIS A 36 8.58 -9.10 -17.43
N LYS A 37 9.06 -7.87 -17.37
CA LYS A 37 8.57 -6.76 -18.19
C LYS A 37 8.80 -6.97 -19.69
N LEU A 38 9.98 -7.45 -20.09
CA LEU A 38 10.33 -7.72 -21.50
C LEU A 38 9.63 -8.97 -22.04
N GLY A 39 9.33 -9.95 -21.18
CA GLY A 39 8.62 -11.18 -21.50
C GLY A 39 7.10 -11.05 -21.61
N GLY A 40 6.54 -9.83 -21.57
CA GLY A 40 5.09 -9.61 -21.68
C GLY A 40 4.33 -9.93 -20.40
N GLY A 41 4.99 -9.80 -19.22
CA GLY A 41 4.32 -9.96 -17.92
C GLY A 41 3.15 -8.98 -17.74
N ASP A 42 2.19 -9.36 -16.90
CA ASP A 42 1.01 -8.54 -16.63
C ASP A 42 1.43 -7.17 -16.07
N PRO A 43 0.97 -6.05 -16.66
CA PRO A 43 1.24 -4.71 -16.15
C PRO A 43 0.78 -4.45 -14.71
N LEU A 44 -0.15 -5.25 -14.21
CA LEU A 44 -0.63 -5.22 -12.84
C LEU A 44 0.20 -6.10 -11.89
N ASP A 45 1.26 -6.77 -12.38
CA ASP A 45 2.21 -7.42 -11.49
C ASP A 45 3.23 -6.41 -10.98
N PRO A 46 3.27 -6.12 -9.67
CA PRO A 46 4.20 -5.14 -9.15
C PRO A 46 5.64 -5.66 -9.17
N PRO A 47 6.63 -4.78 -9.40
CA PRO A 47 8.03 -5.15 -9.32
C PRO A 47 8.36 -5.77 -7.96
N ARG A 48 9.05 -6.91 -7.96
CA ARG A 48 9.46 -7.60 -6.72
C ARG A 48 10.34 -6.72 -5.84
N GLY A 49 11.13 -5.84 -6.44
CA GLY A 49 11.91 -4.84 -5.72
C GLY A 49 11.09 -3.82 -4.91
N LEU A 50 9.81 -3.65 -5.22
CA LEU A 50 8.86 -2.81 -4.48
C LEU A 50 7.95 -3.62 -3.55
N SER A 51 7.62 -4.87 -3.90
CA SER A 51 6.75 -5.74 -3.11
C SER A 51 7.56 -6.45 -2.03
N PHE A 52 7.58 -5.90 -0.80
CA PHE A 52 8.41 -6.43 0.29
C PHE A 52 7.62 -6.77 1.56
N VAL A 53 6.31 -6.72 1.51
CA VAL A 53 5.44 -7.04 2.65
C VAL A 53 4.57 -8.25 2.32
N GLY A 54 4.51 -9.19 3.28
CA GLY A 54 3.69 -10.39 3.21
C GLY A 54 4.37 -11.56 2.49
N HIS A 55 3.90 -12.76 2.82
CA HIS A 55 4.36 -14.04 2.25
C HIS A 55 3.33 -14.57 1.25
N GLY A 56 3.71 -15.60 0.49
CA GLY A 56 2.85 -16.26 -0.49
C GLY A 56 2.82 -15.57 -1.86
N ASP A 57 2.06 -16.16 -2.78
CA ASP A 57 1.84 -15.56 -4.08
C ASP A 57 1.03 -14.27 -3.95
N PHE A 58 1.49 -13.23 -4.62
CA PHE A 58 0.92 -11.89 -4.48
C PHE A 58 -0.55 -11.84 -4.92
N ARG A 59 -0.85 -12.48 -6.05
CA ARG A 59 -2.20 -12.51 -6.63
C ARG A 59 -3.15 -13.43 -5.86
N ASP A 60 -2.67 -14.60 -5.48
CA ASP A 60 -3.49 -15.59 -4.75
C ASP A 60 -3.90 -15.07 -3.38
N VAL A 61 -2.97 -14.46 -2.66
CA VAL A 61 -3.27 -13.83 -1.37
C VAL A 61 -4.26 -12.68 -1.52
N GLY A 62 -4.10 -11.83 -2.55
CA GLY A 62 -5.05 -10.75 -2.83
C GLY A 62 -6.46 -11.29 -3.11
N ARG A 63 -6.60 -12.28 -4.00
CA ARG A 63 -7.88 -12.93 -4.33
C ARG A 63 -8.53 -13.58 -3.11
N TRP A 64 -7.74 -14.28 -2.29
CA TRP A 64 -8.24 -14.89 -1.07
C TRP A 64 -8.84 -13.84 -0.11
N TYR A 65 -8.16 -12.71 0.09
CA TYR A 65 -8.70 -11.65 0.94
C TYR A 65 -10.00 -11.05 0.39
N VAL A 66 -10.07 -10.78 -0.92
CA VAL A 66 -11.31 -10.27 -1.53
C VAL A 66 -12.48 -11.24 -1.32
N GLN A 67 -12.24 -12.54 -1.48
CA GLN A 67 -13.24 -13.55 -1.18
C GLN A 67 -13.70 -13.51 0.30
N GLN A 68 -12.78 -13.27 1.24
CA GLN A 68 -13.15 -13.12 2.66
C GLN A 68 -13.95 -11.83 2.89
N PHE A 69 -13.59 -10.72 2.24
CA PHE A 69 -14.34 -9.46 2.34
C PHE A 69 -15.76 -9.63 1.83
N GLU A 70 -15.95 -10.34 0.73
CA GLU A 70 -17.25 -10.65 0.16
C GLU A 70 -18.06 -11.58 1.08
N THR A 71 -17.49 -12.74 1.46
CA THR A 71 -18.22 -13.81 2.14
C THR A 71 -18.46 -13.54 3.63
N LEU A 72 -17.51 -12.91 4.32
CA LEU A 72 -17.58 -12.62 5.75
C LEU A 72 -17.86 -11.16 6.06
N GLY A 73 -17.35 -10.26 5.23
CA GLY A 73 -17.50 -8.82 5.42
C GLY A 73 -18.75 -8.23 4.76
N GLY A 74 -19.38 -8.96 3.85
CA GLY A 74 -20.54 -8.47 3.11
C GLY A 74 -20.20 -7.43 2.04
N LEU A 75 -18.93 -7.38 1.58
CA LEU A 75 -18.50 -6.47 0.52
C LEU A 75 -19.31 -6.69 -0.75
N THR A 76 -19.80 -5.62 -1.33
CA THR A 76 -20.53 -5.61 -2.61
C THR A 76 -19.79 -4.87 -3.72
N ALA A 77 -20.18 -5.10 -4.97
CA ALA A 77 -19.55 -4.46 -6.12
C ALA A 77 -19.86 -2.95 -6.25
N GLU A 78 -20.83 -2.47 -5.48
CA GLU A 78 -21.31 -1.08 -5.43
C GLU A 78 -20.65 -0.27 -4.31
N ASP A 79 -19.94 -0.92 -3.37
CA ASP A 79 -19.40 -0.27 -2.18
C ASP A 79 -18.31 0.73 -2.52
N ARG A 80 -18.28 1.81 -1.75
CA ARG A 80 -17.16 2.75 -1.67
C ARG A 80 -16.18 2.22 -0.62
N ILE A 81 -15.01 1.79 -1.07
CA ILE A 81 -14.02 1.09 -0.27
C ILE A 81 -12.88 2.03 0.15
N LEU A 82 -12.53 2.02 1.44
CA LEU A 82 -11.30 2.63 1.97
C LEU A 82 -10.30 1.54 2.35
N ASP A 83 -9.09 1.58 1.79
CA ASP A 83 -7.98 0.69 2.16
C ASP A 83 -6.86 1.45 2.88
N ILE A 84 -6.75 1.21 4.19
CA ILE A 84 -5.83 1.86 5.10
C ILE A 84 -4.52 1.06 5.13
N GLY A 85 -3.47 1.63 4.56
CA GLY A 85 -2.20 0.93 4.37
C GLY A 85 -2.22 0.00 3.16
N CYS A 86 -2.75 0.47 2.04
CA CYS A 86 -2.97 -0.31 0.82
C CYS A 86 -1.68 -0.88 0.20
N GLY A 87 -0.51 -0.41 0.62
CA GLY A 87 0.78 -0.83 0.09
C GLY A 87 0.88 -0.64 -1.42
N ILE A 88 1.30 -1.70 -2.10
CA ILE A 88 1.40 -1.73 -3.57
C ILE A 88 0.13 -2.27 -4.25
N GLY A 89 -1.01 -2.20 -3.57
CA GLY A 89 -2.31 -2.54 -4.16
C GLY A 89 -2.62 -4.03 -4.23
N ARG A 90 -2.12 -4.84 -3.27
CA ARG A 90 -2.39 -6.29 -3.26
C ARG A 90 -3.88 -6.61 -3.25
N MET A 91 -4.68 -5.88 -2.46
CA MET A 91 -6.13 -6.03 -2.42
C MET A 91 -6.81 -5.27 -3.57
N ALA A 92 -6.27 -4.11 -3.94
CA ALA A 92 -6.80 -3.29 -5.01
C ALA A 92 -6.87 -4.02 -6.35
N ILE A 93 -5.81 -4.77 -6.71
CA ILE A 93 -5.73 -5.43 -8.02
C ILE A 93 -6.90 -6.41 -8.26
N PRO A 94 -7.18 -7.41 -7.40
CA PRO A 94 -8.36 -8.26 -7.61
C PRO A 94 -9.69 -7.51 -7.45
N LEU A 95 -9.73 -6.43 -6.66
CA LEU A 95 -10.92 -5.59 -6.56
C LEU A 95 -11.25 -4.84 -7.85
N THR A 96 -10.29 -4.62 -8.76
CA THR A 96 -10.59 -3.99 -10.07
C THR A 96 -11.56 -4.83 -10.92
N ASP A 97 -11.53 -6.15 -10.75
CA ASP A 97 -12.46 -7.06 -11.43
C ASP A 97 -13.80 -7.16 -10.69
N PHE A 98 -13.83 -6.90 -9.39
CA PHE A 98 -15.00 -7.04 -8.52
C PHE A 98 -15.86 -5.77 -8.46
N VAL A 99 -15.25 -4.61 -8.19
CA VAL A 99 -15.94 -3.31 -8.04
C VAL A 99 -16.42 -2.81 -9.39
N LYS A 100 -17.74 -2.58 -9.53
CA LYS A 100 -18.38 -2.16 -10.79
C LYS A 100 -18.83 -0.70 -10.77
N SER A 101 -19.80 -0.37 -9.94
CA SER A 101 -20.31 1.01 -9.76
C SER A 101 -19.81 1.68 -8.49
N GLY A 102 -19.14 0.93 -7.62
CA GLY A 102 -18.46 1.44 -6.43
C GLY A 102 -17.14 2.17 -6.74
N SER A 103 -16.40 2.49 -5.69
CA SER A 103 -15.09 3.13 -5.79
C SER A 103 -14.10 2.57 -4.77
N TYR A 104 -12.83 2.80 -5.02
CA TYR A 104 -11.74 2.40 -4.12
C TYR A 104 -10.80 3.60 -3.87
N GLU A 105 -10.57 3.89 -2.60
CA GLU A 105 -9.59 4.86 -2.13
C GLU A 105 -8.56 4.15 -1.25
N GLY A 106 -7.31 4.10 -1.68
CA GLY A 106 -6.22 3.54 -0.90
C GLY A 106 -5.20 4.58 -0.49
N PHE A 107 -4.70 4.51 0.74
CA PHE A 107 -3.54 5.32 1.11
C PHE A 107 -2.46 4.50 1.81
N ASP A 108 -1.21 4.92 1.63
CA ASP A 108 -0.04 4.27 2.24
C ASP A 108 1.08 5.29 2.50
N THR A 109 1.96 4.96 3.43
CA THR A 109 3.13 5.77 3.76
C THR A 109 4.25 5.67 2.72
N SER A 110 4.23 4.67 1.86
CA SER A 110 5.24 4.43 0.82
C SER A 110 4.91 5.16 -0.47
N ASN A 111 5.48 6.35 -0.66
CA ASN A 111 5.31 7.13 -1.90
C ASN A 111 5.66 6.33 -3.18
N ALA A 112 6.66 5.44 -3.12
CA ALA A 112 7.06 4.64 -4.27
C ALA A 112 5.97 3.62 -4.68
N MET A 113 5.29 3.00 -3.70
CA MET A 113 4.19 2.07 -3.95
C MET A 113 2.96 2.82 -4.46
N ILE A 114 2.61 3.94 -3.85
CA ILE A 114 1.48 4.79 -4.29
C ILE A 114 1.67 5.24 -5.74
N ARG A 115 2.84 5.74 -6.11
CA ARG A 115 3.11 6.11 -7.51
C ARG A 115 2.96 4.94 -8.48
N TRP A 116 3.35 3.75 -8.05
CA TRP A 116 3.15 2.56 -8.88
C TRP A 116 1.67 2.25 -9.06
N CYS A 117 0.87 2.30 -7.99
CA CYS A 117 -0.57 2.10 -8.03
C CYS A 117 -1.27 3.12 -8.94
N GLN A 118 -0.96 4.41 -8.77
CA GLN A 118 -1.49 5.48 -9.62
C GLN A 118 -1.18 5.24 -11.10
N LYS A 119 0.06 4.86 -11.41
CA LYS A 119 0.50 4.62 -12.78
C LYS A 119 -0.14 3.38 -13.42
N ASN A 120 -0.34 2.31 -12.66
CA ASN A 120 -0.70 1.01 -13.23
C ASN A 120 -2.16 0.61 -12.95
N ILE A 121 -2.74 1.02 -11.81
CA ILE A 121 -4.11 0.70 -11.46
C ILE A 121 -5.05 1.85 -11.84
N THR A 122 -4.84 3.05 -11.30
CA THR A 122 -5.70 4.22 -11.57
C THR A 122 -5.80 4.53 -13.07
N SER A 123 -4.68 4.42 -13.81
CA SER A 123 -4.67 4.69 -15.26
C SER A 123 -5.58 3.78 -16.09
N ARG A 124 -6.04 2.67 -15.51
CA ARG A 124 -6.93 1.69 -16.15
C ARG A 124 -8.30 1.59 -15.47
N ASN A 125 -8.41 2.11 -14.24
CA ASN A 125 -9.60 2.03 -13.41
C ASN A 125 -9.78 3.39 -12.71
N GLU A 126 -10.51 4.30 -13.32
CA GLU A 126 -10.66 5.69 -12.86
C GLU A 126 -11.35 5.81 -11.50
N ASN A 127 -12.13 4.79 -11.12
CA ASN A 127 -12.77 4.67 -9.80
C ASN A 127 -11.82 4.14 -8.70
N PHE A 128 -10.54 3.86 -9.03
CA PHE A 128 -9.49 3.47 -8.07
C PHE A 128 -8.49 4.60 -7.89
N ARG A 129 -8.40 5.16 -6.70
CA ARG A 129 -7.50 6.25 -6.37
C ARG A 129 -6.54 5.87 -5.25
N PHE A 130 -5.36 6.47 -5.28
CA PHE A 130 -4.31 6.19 -4.30
C PHE A 130 -3.66 7.49 -3.83
N THR A 131 -3.52 7.64 -2.51
CA THR A 131 -2.99 8.84 -1.87
C THR A 131 -1.79 8.52 -0.99
N HIS A 132 -0.73 9.29 -1.11
CA HIS A 132 0.44 9.18 -0.22
C HIS A 132 0.13 9.85 1.12
N ALA A 133 0.20 9.10 2.20
CA ALA A 133 0.11 9.59 3.57
C ALA A 133 1.53 9.82 4.11
N PRO A 134 1.98 11.06 4.36
CA PRO A 134 3.36 11.35 4.78
C PRO A 134 3.59 11.05 6.27
N ILE A 135 3.02 9.95 6.78
CA ILE A 135 3.12 9.53 8.17
C ILE A 135 4.53 9.02 8.43
N TYR A 136 5.15 9.53 9.49
CA TYR A 136 6.43 9.03 9.96
C TYR A 136 6.28 7.62 10.54
N ASN A 137 7.09 6.71 10.00
CA ASN A 137 7.29 5.39 10.58
C ASN A 137 8.77 5.02 10.41
N ARG A 138 9.45 4.76 11.52
CA ARG A 138 10.89 4.48 11.54
C ARG A 138 11.32 3.37 10.58
N LYS A 139 10.48 2.36 10.42
CA LYS A 139 10.76 1.17 9.58
C LYS A 139 10.31 1.34 8.13
N TYR A 140 9.12 1.93 7.91
CA TYR A 140 8.47 1.96 6.61
C TYR A 140 8.54 3.31 5.91
N ASN A 141 8.58 4.42 6.67
CA ASN A 141 8.69 5.77 6.13
C ASN A 141 9.45 6.72 7.07
N PRO A 142 10.79 6.56 7.21
CA PRO A 142 11.59 7.43 8.08
C PRO A 142 11.71 8.87 7.56
N PHE A 143 11.18 9.15 6.36
CA PHE A 143 11.08 10.47 5.76
C PHE A 143 9.72 11.14 5.97
N GLY A 144 8.78 10.45 6.62
CA GLY A 144 7.48 11.01 6.95
C GLY A 144 7.59 12.27 7.79
N THR A 145 6.67 13.20 7.61
CA THR A 145 6.67 14.52 8.25
C THR A 145 5.56 14.70 9.26
N VAL A 146 4.58 13.78 9.27
CA VAL A 146 3.42 13.81 10.15
C VAL A 146 3.51 12.64 11.12
N LEU A 147 3.32 12.87 12.42
CA LEU A 147 3.20 11.79 13.40
C LEU A 147 1.86 11.06 13.21
N ALA A 148 1.82 9.76 13.52
CA ALA A 148 0.59 8.97 13.35
C ALA A 148 -0.58 9.54 14.17
N GLU A 149 -0.31 10.08 15.36
CA GLU A 149 -1.29 10.71 16.25
C GLU A 149 -1.86 12.04 15.69
N ASP A 150 -1.11 12.70 14.80
CA ASP A 150 -1.49 13.97 14.18
C ASP A 150 -2.13 13.80 12.80
N PHE A 151 -2.05 12.60 12.22
CA PHE A 151 -2.59 12.34 10.89
C PHE A 151 -4.12 12.37 10.94
N ARG A 152 -4.71 13.13 10.05
CA ARG A 152 -6.16 13.16 9.82
C ARG A 152 -6.45 12.56 8.46
N PHE A 153 -7.42 11.69 8.41
CA PHE A 153 -7.88 11.11 7.15
C PHE A 153 -8.45 12.22 6.28
N PRO A 154 -8.01 12.32 5.01
CA PRO A 154 -8.46 13.39 4.12
C PRO A 154 -9.82 13.04 3.48
N TYR A 155 -10.76 12.55 4.29
CA TYR A 155 -12.06 12.08 3.87
C TYR A 155 -13.14 12.60 4.79
N ASP A 156 -14.35 12.76 4.24
CA ASP A 156 -15.53 13.16 5.01
C ASP A 156 -16.10 11.99 5.81
N ASP A 157 -16.91 12.30 6.83
CA ASP A 157 -17.65 11.31 7.60
C ASP A 157 -18.63 10.55 6.70
N ALA A 158 -18.79 9.26 6.94
CA ALA A 158 -19.69 8.37 6.18
C ALA A 158 -19.42 8.33 4.65
N GLN A 159 -18.20 8.66 4.23
CA GLN A 159 -17.82 8.62 2.81
C GLN A 159 -17.71 7.20 2.27
N PHE A 160 -17.44 6.21 3.11
CA PHE A 160 -17.18 4.83 2.72
C PHE A 160 -18.20 3.86 3.31
N ASP A 161 -18.48 2.80 2.56
CA ASP A 161 -19.37 1.72 2.94
C ASP A 161 -18.59 0.54 3.53
N PHE A 162 -17.35 0.36 3.06
CA PHE A 162 -16.46 -0.72 3.50
C PHE A 162 -15.03 -0.20 3.77
N ALA A 163 -14.41 -0.64 4.88
CA ALA A 163 -13.04 -0.28 5.22
C ALA A 163 -12.13 -1.51 5.39
N ILE A 164 -10.95 -1.46 4.81
CA ILE A 164 -9.90 -2.48 4.86
C ILE A 164 -8.72 -1.94 5.67
N ALA A 165 -8.17 -2.76 6.59
CA ALA A 165 -6.95 -2.46 7.33
C ALA A 165 -6.15 -3.75 7.54
N THR A 166 -5.56 -4.30 6.48
CA THR A 166 -4.82 -5.56 6.55
C THR A 166 -3.39 -5.35 7.01
N SER A 167 -2.98 -6.10 8.05
CA SER A 167 -1.62 -6.07 8.65
C SER A 167 -1.15 -4.70 9.14
N LEU A 168 -2.03 -3.72 9.26
CA LEU A 168 -1.69 -2.37 9.70
C LEU A 168 -1.29 -2.35 11.18
N PHE A 169 -2.13 -2.91 12.05
CA PHE A 169 -1.96 -2.85 13.50
C PHE A 169 -0.73 -3.60 14.02
N THR A 170 -0.27 -4.63 13.30
CA THR A 170 0.95 -5.37 13.63
C THR A 170 2.23 -4.55 13.43
N HIS A 171 2.13 -3.38 12.81
CA HIS A 171 3.25 -2.50 12.46
C HIS A 171 3.17 -1.13 13.15
N LEU A 172 2.09 -0.85 13.84
CA LEU A 172 2.01 0.28 14.77
C LEU A 172 2.71 -0.18 16.05
N GLY A 173 3.92 0.32 16.30
CA GLY A 173 4.62 0.05 17.56
C GLY A 173 3.75 0.54 18.74
N ILE A 174 3.32 -0.40 19.57
CA ILE A 174 2.66 -0.13 20.85
C ILE A 174 3.75 0.16 21.88
#